data_7269d3a74098b81072aa33db6a3c8841
#
_entry.id   7269d3a74098b81072aa33db6a3c8841
#
_cell.length_a   1.000
_cell.length_b   1.000
_cell.length_c   1.000
_cell.angle_alpha   90.00
_cell.angle_beta   90.00
_cell.angle_gamma   90.00
#
_symmetry.space_group_name_H-M   'P 1'
#
loop_
_entity.id
_entity.type
_entity.pdbx_description
1 polymer ?
#
loop_
_entity_poly.entity_id
_entity_poly.type
_entity_poly.pdbx_seq_one_letter_code
_entity_poly.pdbx_strand_id
1 'polypeptide(L)'
;MQRFSSDYKRDGGCRVRFNHRMRCRAGKGAEMKYRLAIFDLDGTVLNTLEDLAAATNAALEKNGMPARTIDEVRQMVGNGIRKLCERAVPEGTDGGASEQVYRDFIEWYGAHMYDSTKPYDGIIPMLTRLSACGVRTAVVSNKRDEAVRELCKRYFPAMFDITVGERDGVARKPSPDSVLEVLRSLGYRREEAVYIGDSDVDILTAQAADMDCISVDWGFRDRDFLESSGAQVIVSSATELLSHVLGELPDHAQIAASLFLEGYNCAQSTFLAFSDLTGMDRQTALRLSSSFGGGMGRLREVCGAVSGIFMAAGLLWGYDKPGDLDGKTAHYARIQSLAEAFRARYGSIVCRDLMRGVSAAPGPEPAKRDAEFYAKRPCLRCISDAASILDDMIRETGAYKKPGKAGKEEC
;
A
#
# COMPACT_ATOMS: atom_id res chain seq x y z
N MET A 1 6.11 -32.51 -4.96
CA MET A 1 5.33 -31.72 -5.94
C MET A 1 3.84 -31.90 -5.63
N GLN A 2 3.29 -31.11 -4.74
CA GLN A 2 1.85 -31.09 -4.45
C GLN A 2 1.27 -29.78 -4.98
N ARG A 3 0.24 -29.92 -5.81
CA ARG A 3 -0.52 -28.78 -6.37
C ARG A 3 -1.50 -28.32 -5.29
N PHE A 4 -1.33 -27.11 -4.76
CA PHE A 4 -2.37 -26.44 -4.00
C PHE A 4 -3.12 -25.47 -4.93
N SER A 5 -4.40 -25.76 -5.17
CA SER A 5 -5.35 -24.82 -5.76
C SER A 5 -6.13 -24.19 -4.60
N SER A 6 -5.92 -22.90 -4.34
CA SER A 6 -6.76 -22.16 -3.42
C SER A 6 -7.92 -21.53 -4.19
N ASP A 7 -9.10 -22.15 -4.07
CA ASP A 7 -10.36 -21.57 -4.55
C ASP A 7 -10.89 -20.58 -3.48
N TYR A 8 -10.75 -19.29 -3.74
CA TYR A 8 -11.45 -18.26 -2.95
C TYR A 8 -12.79 -17.93 -3.65
N LYS A 9 -13.90 -18.32 -3.04
CA LYS A 9 -15.24 -17.95 -3.48
C LYS A 9 -15.60 -16.57 -2.92
N ARG A 10 -15.70 -15.57 -3.80
CA ARG A 10 -16.58 -14.40 -3.59
C ARG A 10 -17.95 -14.75 -4.19
N ASP A 11 -19.00 -14.42 -3.48
CA ASP A 11 -20.37 -14.50 -4.00
C ASP A 11 -20.50 -13.59 -5.22
N GLY A 12 -20.83 -14.18 -6.37
CA GLY A 12 -20.95 -13.46 -7.66
C GLY A 12 -19.91 -13.91 -8.68
N GLY A 13 -20.04 -15.15 -9.16
CA GLY A 13 -19.12 -15.89 -10.02
C GLY A 13 -18.54 -15.17 -11.23
N CYS A 14 -17.26 -14.83 -11.17
CA CYS A 14 -16.41 -14.74 -12.35
C CYS A 14 -15.06 -15.37 -12.02
N ARG A 15 -14.79 -16.56 -12.59
CA ARG A 15 -13.47 -17.19 -12.49
C ARG A 15 -12.54 -16.56 -13.52
N VAL A 16 -11.77 -15.56 -13.12
CA VAL A 16 -10.59 -15.15 -13.88
C VAL A 16 -9.48 -16.14 -13.54
N ARG A 17 -9.22 -17.07 -14.43
CA ARG A 17 -8.03 -17.95 -14.31
C ARG A 17 -6.78 -17.13 -14.62
N PHE A 18 -6.12 -16.63 -13.60
CA PHE A 18 -4.76 -16.16 -13.73
C PHE A 18 -3.82 -17.36 -13.84
N ASN A 19 -3.36 -17.64 -15.05
CA ASN A 19 -2.39 -18.66 -15.32
C ASN A 19 -0.99 -18.05 -15.12
N HIS A 20 -0.60 -17.79 -13.87
CA HIS A 20 0.71 -17.25 -13.53
C HIS A 20 1.67 -18.39 -13.18
N ARG A 21 2.47 -18.80 -14.16
CA ARG A 21 3.83 -19.25 -13.90
C ARG A 21 4.67 -17.99 -13.58
N MET A 22 4.47 -17.40 -12.41
CA MET A 22 5.40 -16.42 -11.88
C MET A 22 6.67 -17.17 -11.43
N ARG A 23 7.64 -17.22 -12.33
CA ARG A 23 9.02 -17.49 -11.92
C ARG A 23 9.53 -16.20 -11.30
N CYS A 24 10.12 -16.27 -10.09
CA CYS A 24 10.99 -15.19 -9.61
C CYS A 24 12.03 -14.96 -10.71
N ARG A 25 11.87 -13.89 -11.48
CA ARG A 25 12.93 -13.36 -12.31
C ARG A 25 13.79 -12.45 -11.44
N ALA A 26 14.47 -13.02 -10.46
CA ALA A 26 15.73 -12.43 -10.08
C ALA A 26 16.55 -12.41 -11.37
N GLY A 27 16.73 -11.24 -11.94
CA GLY A 27 17.66 -11.07 -13.05
C GLY A 27 18.97 -11.74 -12.63
N LYS A 28 19.60 -12.53 -13.50
CA LYS A 28 20.86 -13.19 -13.20
C LYS A 28 21.82 -12.10 -12.65
N GLY A 29 22.02 -12.07 -11.31
CA GLY A 29 22.96 -11.16 -10.63
C GLY A 29 22.37 -10.09 -9.70
N ALA A 30 21.04 -9.96 -9.51
CA ALA A 30 20.49 -9.08 -8.49
C ALA A 30 20.35 -9.86 -7.17
N GLU A 31 21.19 -9.56 -6.20
CA GLU A 31 21.11 -10.07 -4.85
C GLU A 31 19.92 -9.38 -4.16
N MET A 32 18.96 -10.15 -3.61
CA MET A 32 17.83 -9.59 -2.87
C MET A 32 18.36 -8.80 -1.68
N LYS A 33 17.84 -7.58 -1.48
CA LYS A 33 18.29 -6.72 -0.38
C LYS A 33 17.87 -7.29 0.96
N TYR A 34 16.63 -7.79 1.09
CA TYR A 34 16.09 -8.31 2.33
C TYR A 34 15.68 -9.78 2.18
N ARG A 35 15.93 -10.56 3.23
CA ARG A 35 15.58 -11.97 3.36
C ARG A 35 14.54 -12.21 4.45
N LEU A 36 14.27 -11.19 5.26
CA LEU A 36 13.26 -11.17 6.31
C LEU A 36 12.51 -9.84 6.28
N ALA A 37 11.18 -9.91 6.26
CA ALA A 37 10.29 -8.77 6.41
C ALA A 37 9.52 -8.89 7.73
N ILE A 38 9.66 -7.92 8.63
CA ILE A 38 8.99 -7.86 9.93
C ILE A 38 7.91 -6.78 9.85
N PHE A 39 6.68 -7.16 10.07
CA PHE A 39 5.50 -6.28 9.94
C PHE A 39 4.93 -5.92 11.31
N ASP A 40 4.44 -4.69 11.47
CA ASP A 40 3.40 -4.43 12.44
C ASP A 40 2.08 -5.08 11.99
N LEU A 41 1.10 -5.17 12.89
CA LEU A 41 -0.18 -5.79 12.64
C LEU A 41 -1.28 -4.76 12.32
N ASP A 42 -1.63 -3.96 13.36
CA ASP A 42 -2.76 -3.02 13.32
C ASP A 42 -2.39 -1.79 12.49
N GLY A 43 -3.12 -1.50 11.42
CA GLY A 43 -2.80 -0.40 10.51
C GLY A 43 -1.81 -0.77 9.40
N THR A 44 -1.10 -1.88 9.51
CA THR A 44 -0.09 -2.31 8.54
C THR A 44 -0.57 -3.48 7.68
N VAL A 45 -0.86 -4.64 8.26
CA VAL A 45 -1.38 -5.80 7.53
C VAL A 45 -2.88 -6.03 7.74
N LEU A 46 -3.44 -5.57 8.89
CA LEU A 46 -4.85 -5.61 9.22
C LEU A 46 -5.43 -4.21 9.44
N ASN A 47 -6.57 -3.94 8.82
CA ASN A 47 -7.42 -2.81 9.20
C ASN A 47 -8.29 -3.24 10.38
N THR A 48 -7.92 -2.81 11.58
CA THR A 48 -8.59 -3.11 12.84
C THR A 48 -9.30 -1.91 13.45
N LEU A 49 -9.31 -0.75 12.76
CA LEU A 49 -9.73 0.53 13.31
C LEU A 49 -11.18 0.53 13.76
N GLU A 50 -12.08 -0.03 12.96
CA GLU A 50 -13.52 -0.04 13.25
C GLU A 50 -13.81 -0.84 14.52
N ASP A 51 -13.20 -2.01 14.70
CA ASP A 51 -13.38 -2.85 15.89
C ASP A 51 -12.73 -2.21 17.13
N LEU A 52 -11.59 -1.54 16.98
CA LEU A 52 -10.97 -0.77 18.06
C LEU A 52 -11.85 0.42 18.49
N ALA A 53 -12.45 1.14 17.53
CA ALA A 53 -13.35 2.25 17.82
C ALA A 53 -14.65 1.77 18.49
N ALA A 54 -15.22 0.67 18.01
CA ALA A 54 -16.41 0.07 18.60
C ALA A 54 -16.15 -0.38 20.05
N ALA A 55 -15.02 -1.06 20.32
CA ALA A 55 -14.64 -1.47 21.66
C ALA A 55 -14.39 -0.28 22.60
N THR A 56 -13.74 0.77 22.09
CA THR A 56 -13.51 2.01 22.85
C THR A 56 -14.84 2.63 23.26
N ASN A 57 -15.79 2.76 22.32
CA ASN A 57 -17.07 3.38 22.58
C ASN A 57 -17.97 2.53 23.48
N ALA A 58 -17.98 1.21 23.31
CA ALA A 58 -18.70 0.30 24.20
C ALA A 58 -18.21 0.42 25.66
N ALA A 59 -16.89 0.49 25.86
CA ALA A 59 -16.29 0.67 27.18
C ALA A 59 -16.60 2.05 27.78
N LEU A 60 -16.54 3.12 26.98
CA LEU A 60 -16.88 4.48 27.43
C LEU A 60 -18.36 4.58 27.80
N GLU A 61 -19.27 4.06 26.97
CA GLU A 61 -20.71 4.06 27.21
C GLU A 61 -21.08 3.31 28.51
N LYS A 62 -20.49 2.12 28.72
CA LYS A 62 -20.68 1.31 29.93
C LYS A 62 -20.28 2.08 31.21
N ASN A 63 -19.34 3.02 31.09
CA ASN A 63 -18.86 3.86 32.19
C ASN A 63 -19.47 5.28 32.19
N GLY A 64 -20.52 5.54 31.39
CA GLY A 64 -21.22 6.83 31.34
C GLY A 64 -20.38 7.97 30.74
N MET A 65 -19.39 7.66 29.93
CA MET A 65 -18.49 8.63 29.31
C MET A 65 -18.87 8.89 27.83
N PRO A 66 -18.55 10.07 27.28
CA PRO A 66 -18.89 10.41 25.90
C PRO A 66 -18.14 9.53 24.91
N ALA A 67 -18.80 9.15 23.81
CA ALA A 67 -18.22 8.40 22.72
C ALA A 67 -17.18 9.23 21.95
N ARG A 68 -16.24 8.54 21.30
CA ARG A 68 -15.22 9.10 20.40
C ARG A 68 -15.57 8.79 18.94
N THR A 69 -15.25 9.69 18.05
CA THR A 69 -15.29 9.44 16.61
C THR A 69 -14.21 8.45 16.20
N ILE A 70 -14.38 7.81 15.05
CA ILE A 70 -13.37 6.87 14.52
C ILE A 70 -12.03 7.59 14.24
N ASP A 71 -12.07 8.85 13.83
CA ASP A 71 -10.87 9.65 13.58
C ASP A 71 -10.13 10.01 14.87
N GLU A 72 -10.85 10.32 15.95
CA GLU A 72 -10.24 10.51 17.27
C GLU A 72 -9.57 9.22 17.74
N VAL A 73 -10.26 8.06 17.63
CA VAL A 73 -9.68 6.78 18.01
C VAL A 73 -8.46 6.46 17.17
N ARG A 74 -8.49 6.72 15.87
CA ARG A 74 -7.34 6.56 14.97
C ARG A 74 -6.09 7.31 15.46
N GLN A 75 -6.26 8.55 15.96
CA GLN A 75 -5.16 9.33 16.51
C GLN A 75 -4.62 8.77 17.84
N MET A 76 -5.45 8.05 18.59
CA MET A 76 -5.11 7.52 19.91
C MET A 76 -4.39 6.17 19.87
N VAL A 77 -4.51 5.40 18.76
CA VAL A 77 -3.92 4.06 18.59
C VAL A 77 -2.40 4.14 18.38
N GLY A 78 -1.68 3.04 18.64
CA GLY A 78 -0.25 2.85 18.36
C GLY A 78 0.59 2.43 19.58
N ASN A 79 0.23 2.87 20.79
CA ASN A 79 0.99 2.60 22.01
C ASN A 79 0.35 1.52 22.93
N GLY A 80 -0.45 0.61 22.36
CA GLY A 80 -1.16 -0.43 23.08
C GLY A 80 -2.50 0.03 23.66
N ILE A 81 -3.35 -0.95 24.01
CA ILE A 81 -4.76 -0.72 24.38
C ILE A 81 -4.90 0.13 25.65
N ARG A 82 -4.02 -0.06 26.65
CA ARG A 82 -4.06 0.72 27.86
C ARG A 82 -3.92 2.23 27.57
N LYS A 83 -2.97 2.61 26.71
CA LYS A 83 -2.78 3.99 26.28
C LYS A 83 -3.95 4.54 25.45
N LEU A 84 -4.55 3.70 24.63
CA LEU A 84 -5.77 4.04 23.91
C LEU A 84 -6.89 4.41 24.90
N CYS A 85 -7.15 3.58 25.90
CA CYS A 85 -8.18 3.85 26.92
C CYS A 85 -7.87 5.11 27.74
N GLU A 86 -6.60 5.29 28.17
CA GLU A 86 -6.15 6.50 28.89
C GLU A 86 -6.40 7.80 28.09
N ARG A 87 -6.22 7.76 26.77
CA ARG A 87 -6.45 8.91 25.88
C ARG A 87 -7.93 9.10 25.54
N ALA A 88 -8.73 8.03 25.57
CA ALA A 88 -10.13 8.06 25.19
C ALA A 88 -11.04 8.63 26.30
N VAL A 89 -10.67 8.46 27.57
CA VAL A 89 -11.45 9.00 28.69
C VAL A 89 -11.36 10.54 28.73
N PRO A 90 -12.37 11.25 29.28
CA PRO A 90 -12.31 12.69 29.48
C PRO A 90 -11.10 13.12 30.32
N GLU A 91 -10.58 14.31 30.05
CA GLU A 91 -9.50 14.92 30.84
C GLU A 91 -9.91 15.05 32.34
N GLY A 92 -9.01 14.69 33.26
CA GLY A 92 -9.29 14.67 34.68
C GLY A 92 -9.97 13.43 35.22
N THR A 93 -10.21 12.41 34.36
CA THR A 93 -10.72 11.09 34.83
C THR A 93 -9.71 10.46 35.78
N ASP A 94 -10.18 9.98 36.94
CA ASP A 94 -9.33 9.31 37.91
C ASP A 94 -8.81 7.96 37.39
N GLY A 95 -7.67 7.50 37.96
CA GLY A 95 -7.02 6.28 37.48
C GLY A 95 -7.86 5.01 37.67
N GLY A 96 -8.77 4.98 38.67
CA GLY A 96 -9.65 3.84 38.90
C GLY A 96 -10.71 3.71 37.81
N ALA A 97 -11.31 4.83 37.41
CA ALA A 97 -12.27 4.87 36.31
C ALA A 97 -11.63 4.52 34.97
N SER A 98 -10.43 5.06 34.70
CA SER A 98 -9.65 4.72 33.49
C SER A 98 -9.30 3.24 33.44
N GLU A 99 -8.93 2.62 34.56
CA GLU A 99 -8.64 1.19 34.66
C GLU A 99 -9.92 0.35 34.43
N GLN A 100 -11.09 0.84 34.87
CA GLN A 100 -12.36 0.16 34.58
C GLN A 100 -12.68 0.18 33.10
N VAL A 101 -12.51 1.33 32.41
CA VAL A 101 -12.69 1.44 30.95
C VAL A 101 -11.75 0.45 30.21
N TYR A 102 -10.50 0.32 30.64
CA TYR A 102 -9.58 -0.66 30.08
C TYR A 102 -10.07 -2.11 30.24
N ARG A 103 -10.60 -2.49 31.41
CA ARG A 103 -11.13 -3.84 31.62
C ARG A 103 -12.35 -4.12 30.75
N ASP A 104 -13.27 -3.16 30.67
CA ASP A 104 -14.47 -3.27 29.86
C ASP A 104 -14.14 -3.32 28.36
N PHE A 105 -13.11 -2.56 27.94
CA PHE A 105 -12.58 -2.67 26.57
C PHE A 105 -12.06 -4.07 26.27
N ILE A 106 -11.23 -4.67 27.14
CA ILE A 106 -10.66 -6.01 26.92
C ILE A 106 -11.76 -7.06 26.84
N GLU A 107 -12.75 -6.99 27.74
CA GLU A 107 -13.90 -7.91 27.74
C GLU A 107 -14.66 -7.83 26.43
N TRP A 108 -15.02 -6.63 25.98
CA TRP A 108 -15.79 -6.42 24.77
C TRP A 108 -14.98 -6.80 23.51
N TYR A 109 -13.74 -6.30 23.41
CA TYR A 109 -12.88 -6.53 22.27
C TYR A 109 -12.57 -8.02 22.06
N GLY A 110 -12.41 -8.80 23.14
CA GLY A 110 -12.19 -10.23 23.05
C GLY A 110 -13.31 -10.99 22.33
N ALA A 111 -14.55 -10.50 22.40
CA ALA A 111 -15.69 -11.10 21.70
C ALA A 111 -15.91 -10.55 20.27
N HIS A 112 -15.46 -9.31 19.99
CA HIS A 112 -15.84 -8.54 18.80
C HIS A 112 -14.67 -8.15 17.88
N MET A 113 -13.44 -8.58 18.14
CA MET A 113 -12.25 -8.18 17.36
C MET A 113 -12.21 -8.69 15.91
N TYR A 114 -13.28 -9.31 15.45
CA TYR A 114 -13.41 -9.90 14.11
C TYR A 114 -14.58 -9.33 13.31
N ASP A 115 -15.35 -8.41 13.88
CA ASP A 115 -16.63 -7.97 13.30
C ASP A 115 -16.39 -7.16 12.01
N SER A 116 -15.40 -6.28 12.02
CA SER A 116 -15.01 -5.42 10.88
C SER A 116 -13.56 -5.59 10.46
N THR A 117 -12.73 -6.23 11.29
CA THR A 117 -11.30 -6.44 11.00
C THR A 117 -11.10 -7.25 9.72
N LYS A 118 -10.20 -6.77 8.87
CA LYS A 118 -9.87 -7.42 7.59
C LYS A 118 -8.44 -7.08 7.15
N PRO A 119 -7.79 -7.95 6.34
CA PRO A 119 -6.53 -7.58 5.69
C PRO A 119 -6.69 -6.36 4.79
N TYR A 120 -5.68 -5.50 4.74
CA TYR A 120 -5.63 -4.46 3.71
C TYR A 120 -5.51 -5.07 2.32
N ASP A 121 -5.95 -4.33 1.31
CA ASP A 121 -5.93 -4.80 -0.07
C ASP A 121 -4.51 -5.12 -0.54
N GLY A 122 -4.36 -6.27 -1.21
CA GLY A 122 -3.09 -6.72 -1.74
C GLY A 122 -2.13 -7.40 -0.74
N ILE A 123 -2.39 -7.38 0.57
CA ILE A 123 -1.48 -7.97 1.59
C ILE A 123 -1.32 -9.48 1.41
N ILE A 124 -2.42 -10.23 1.25
CA ILE A 124 -2.34 -11.69 1.09
C ILE A 124 -1.56 -12.09 -0.18
N PRO A 125 -1.83 -11.52 -1.37
CA PRO A 125 -1.00 -11.77 -2.56
C PRO A 125 0.47 -11.39 -2.36
N MET A 126 0.76 -10.28 -1.69
CA MET A 126 2.12 -9.82 -1.39
C MET A 126 2.87 -10.84 -0.52
N LEU A 127 2.29 -11.25 0.62
CA LEU A 127 2.88 -12.25 1.52
C LEU A 127 3.12 -13.59 0.80
N THR A 128 2.17 -14.02 -0.04
CA THR A 128 2.33 -15.21 -0.89
C THR A 128 3.53 -15.07 -1.83
N ARG A 129 3.71 -13.90 -2.43
CA ARG A 129 4.82 -13.63 -3.34
C ARG A 129 6.15 -13.55 -2.61
N LEU A 130 6.23 -12.90 -1.45
CA LEU A 130 7.43 -12.87 -0.59
C LEU A 130 7.90 -14.28 -0.24
N SER A 131 6.98 -15.13 0.23
CA SER A 131 7.27 -16.54 0.55
C SER A 131 7.76 -17.31 -0.69
N ALA A 132 7.13 -17.13 -1.86
CA ALA A 132 7.54 -17.77 -3.11
C ALA A 132 8.94 -17.31 -3.58
N CYS A 133 9.38 -16.13 -3.19
CA CYS A 133 10.72 -15.60 -3.45
C CYS A 133 11.74 -15.94 -2.35
N GLY A 134 11.33 -16.67 -1.32
CA GLY A 134 12.21 -17.10 -0.22
C GLY A 134 12.44 -16.03 0.86
N VAL A 135 11.66 -14.96 0.89
CA VAL A 135 11.65 -13.98 1.98
C VAL A 135 10.81 -14.53 3.12
N ARG A 136 11.40 -14.61 4.31
CA ARG A 136 10.68 -14.98 5.54
C ARG A 136 9.89 -13.77 6.06
N THR A 137 8.82 -14.03 6.76
CA THR A 137 7.92 -12.99 7.26
C THR A 137 7.62 -13.17 8.74
N ALA A 138 7.54 -12.07 9.49
CA ALA A 138 7.20 -12.08 10.90
C ALA A 138 6.28 -10.90 11.24
N VAL A 139 5.58 -11.00 12.38
CA VAL A 139 4.80 -9.89 12.95
C VAL A 139 5.35 -9.52 14.33
N VAL A 140 5.49 -8.21 14.58
CA VAL A 140 5.82 -7.64 15.89
C VAL A 140 4.86 -6.49 16.19
N SER A 141 4.00 -6.63 17.20
CA SER A 141 2.94 -5.67 17.50
C SER A 141 2.86 -5.30 18.99
N ASN A 142 2.40 -4.09 19.29
CA ASN A 142 2.05 -3.65 20.66
C ASN A 142 0.67 -4.19 21.13
N LYS A 143 0.01 -5.00 20.33
CA LYS A 143 -1.19 -5.73 20.70
C LYS A 143 -0.82 -6.95 21.54
N ARG A 144 -1.69 -7.37 22.48
CA ARG A 144 -1.46 -8.56 23.31
C ARG A 144 -1.18 -9.80 22.45
N ASP A 145 -0.22 -10.61 22.90
CA ASP A 145 0.33 -11.75 22.13
C ASP A 145 -0.74 -12.76 21.73
N GLU A 146 -1.69 -13.06 22.63
CA GLU A 146 -2.79 -13.97 22.32
C GLU A 146 -3.65 -13.46 21.15
N ALA A 147 -4.00 -12.16 21.16
CA ALA A 147 -4.79 -11.55 20.10
C ALA A 147 -4.02 -11.50 18.77
N VAL A 148 -2.70 -11.22 18.81
CA VAL A 148 -1.84 -11.26 17.61
C VAL A 148 -1.88 -12.64 16.98
N ARG A 149 -1.68 -13.69 17.78
CA ARG A 149 -1.66 -15.08 17.30
C ARG A 149 -3.00 -15.51 16.70
N GLU A 150 -4.11 -15.15 17.36
CA GLU A 150 -5.46 -15.49 16.88
C GLU A 150 -5.79 -14.77 15.56
N LEU A 151 -5.52 -13.46 15.47
CA LEU A 151 -5.73 -12.69 14.25
C LEU A 151 -4.86 -13.22 13.10
N CYS A 152 -3.58 -13.45 13.34
CA CYS A 152 -2.69 -14.00 12.32
C CYS A 152 -3.12 -15.41 11.89
N LYS A 153 -3.55 -16.28 12.81
CA LYS A 153 -4.05 -17.61 12.48
C LYS A 153 -5.32 -17.54 11.62
N ARG A 154 -6.21 -16.58 11.89
CA ARG A 154 -7.48 -16.42 11.19
C ARG A 154 -7.31 -15.84 9.78
N TYR A 155 -6.57 -14.75 9.66
CA TYR A 155 -6.47 -13.98 8.41
C TYR A 155 -5.29 -14.36 7.53
N PHE A 156 -4.21 -14.90 8.13
CA PHE A 156 -2.94 -15.22 7.46
C PHE A 156 -2.44 -16.64 7.80
N PRO A 157 -3.25 -17.70 7.60
CA PRO A 157 -2.88 -19.04 8.01
C PRO A 157 -1.55 -19.48 7.36
N ALA A 158 -0.55 -19.76 8.21
CA ALA A 158 0.81 -20.19 7.81
C ALA A 158 1.57 -19.20 6.90
N MET A 159 1.22 -17.89 6.92
CA MET A 159 1.93 -16.87 6.14
C MET A 159 3.05 -16.18 6.91
N PHE A 160 3.02 -16.22 8.24
CA PHE A 160 4.08 -15.69 9.09
C PHE A 160 4.82 -16.81 9.81
N ASP A 161 6.14 -16.73 9.82
CA ASP A 161 7.02 -17.70 10.48
C ASP A 161 7.04 -17.52 12.01
N ILE A 162 6.98 -16.26 12.45
CA ILE A 162 6.91 -15.87 13.86
C ILE A 162 5.91 -14.72 14.01
N THR A 163 5.09 -14.78 15.05
CA THR A 163 4.21 -13.69 15.47
C THR A 163 4.46 -13.37 16.93
N VAL A 164 4.72 -12.10 17.23
CA VAL A 164 5.07 -11.60 18.55
C VAL A 164 4.17 -10.41 18.89
N GLY A 165 3.47 -10.52 20.01
CA GLY A 165 2.70 -9.43 20.60
C GLY A 165 3.31 -8.94 21.92
N GLU A 166 2.59 -8.06 22.61
CA GLU A 166 2.93 -7.60 23.96
C GLU A 166 2.87 -8.75 24.96
N ARG A 167 3.93 -8.90 25.75
CA ARG A 167 4.08 -9.93 26.80
C ARG A 167 4.66 -9.31 28.06
N ASP A 168 4.33 -9.88 29.20
CA ASP A 168 4.89 -9.44 30.47
C ASP A 168 6.43 -9.67 30.49
N GLY A 169 7.15 -8.68 31.00
CA GLY A 169 8.62 -8.71 31.12
C GLY A 169 9.38 -8.37 29.83
N VAL A 170 8.71 -8.09 28.71
CA VAL A 170 9.30 -7.60 27.47
C VAL A 170 8.84 -6.17 27.20
N ALA A 171 9.80 -5.27 26.96
CA ALA A 171 9.45 -3.89 26.66
C ALA A 171 8.73 -3.78 25.30
N ARG A 172 7.68 -2.96 25.29
CA ARG A 172 6.89 -2.68 24.07
C ARG A 172 7.67 -1.83 23.08
N LYS A 173 7.25 -1.86 21.80
CA LYS A 173 7.68 -0.87 20.82
C LYS A 173 7.45 0.55 21.39
N PRO A 174 8.41 1.49 21.26
CA PRO A 174 9.55 1.46 20.35
C PRO A 174 10.81 0.74 20.86
N SER A 175 10.76 -0.02 21.99
CA SER A 175 11.88 -0.91 22.32
C SER A 175 12.12 -1.93 21.20
N PRO A 176 13.41 -2.19 20.85
CA PRO A 176 13.74 -3.15 19.80
C PRO A 176 13.66 -4.62 20.25
N ASP A 177 13.36 -4.91 21.52
CA ASP A 177 13.51 -6.22 22.13
C ASP A 177 12.81 -7.34 21.34
N SER A 178 11.54 -7.14 20.98
CA SER A 178 10.78 -8.13 20.22
C SER A 178 11.30 -8.30 18.78
N VAL A 179 11.79 -7.24 18.15
CA VAL A 179 12.41 -7.30 16.82
C VAL A 179 13.73 -8.07 16.88
N LEU A 180 14.57 -7.78 17.87
CA LEU A 180 15.83 -8.49 18.07
C LEU A 180 15.62 -9.97 18.44
N GLU A 181 14.53 -10.30 19.12
CA GLU A 181 14.13 -11.68 19.39
C GLU A 181 13.78 -12.41 18.09
N VAL A 182 13.00 -11.79 17.20
CA VAL A 182 12.65 -12.36 15.88
C VAL A 182 13.91 -12.61 15.05
N LEU A 183 14.82 -11.62 14.96
CA LEU A 183 16.08 -11.76 14.24
C LEU A 183 16.89 -12.95 14.74
N ARG A 184 17.05 -13.08 16.06
CA ARG A 184 17.78 -14.20 16.69
C ARG A 184 17.11 -15.55 16.41
N SER A 185 15.80 -15.60 16.56
CA SER A 185 15.02 -16.84 16.41
C SER A 185 15.04 -17.37 14.97
N LEU A 186 15.09 -16.50 13.97
CA LEU A 186 15.13 -16.86 12.55
C LEU A 186 16.56 -16.90 11.99
N GLY A 187 17.57 -16.46 12.75
CA GLY A 187 18.97 -16.50 12.35
C GLY A 187 19.37 -15.47 11.30
N TYR A 188 18.71 -14.30 11.27
CA TYR A 188 19.01 -13.21 10.35
C TYR A 188 19.76 -12.07 11.04
N ARG A 189 20.60 -11.38 10.25
CA ARG A 189 21.24 -10.13 10.65
C ARG A 189 20.32 -8.96 10.34
N ARG A 190 20.55 -7.80 10.94
CA ARG A 190 19.75 -6.58 10.78
C ARG A 190 19.72 -6.12 9.32
N GLU A 191 20.87 -6.17 8.64
CA GLU A 191 21.05 -5.73 7.26
C GLU A 191 20.32 -6.63 6.25
N GLU A 192 19.94 -7.85 6.65
CA GLU A 192 19.17 -8.80 5.85
C GLU A 192 17.66 -8.69 6.08
N ALA A 193 17.25 -7.80 6.99
CA ALA A 193 15.86 -7.64 7.39
C ALA A 193 15.38 -6.20 7.21
N VAL A 194 14.07 -6.04 7.05
CA VAL A 194 13.40 -4.74 6.98
C VAL A 194 12.20 -4.75 7.90
N TYR A 195 11.97 -3.63 8.60
CA TYR A 195 10.79 -3.41 9.41
C TYR A 195 9.72 -2.63 8.62
N ILE A 196 8.45 -3.02 8.73
CA ILE A 196 7.33 -2.41 8.02
C ILE A 196 6.26 -2.01 9.04
N GLY A 197 5.83 -0.74 9.01
CA GLY A 197 4.79 -0.23 9.90
C GLY A 197 4.15 1.05 9.39
N ASP A 198 3.09 1.51 10.07
CA ASP A 198 2.29 2.65 9.66
C ASP A 198 2.36 3.86 10.63
N SER A 199 3.28 3.83 11.60
CA SER A 199 3.33 4.83 12.66
C SER A 199 4.76 5.30 13.03
N ASP A 200 4.83 6.40 13.77
CA ASP A 200 6.04 6.89 14.42
C ASP A 200 6.68 5.86 15.34
N VAL A 201 5.86 5.06 16.03
CA VAL A 201 6.34 3.98 16.90
C VAL A 201 7.15 2.94 16.11
N ASP A 202 6.74 2.64 14.89
CA ASP A 202 7.41 1.68 14.02
C ASP A 202 8.74 2.22 13.49
N ILE A 203 8.75 3.50 13.09
CA ILE A 203 9.97 4.20 12.67
C ILE A 203 11.00 4.18 13.80
N LEU A 204 10.59 4.55 15.02
CA LEU A 204 11.46 4.55 16.21
C LEU A 204 11.91 3.13 16.58
N THR A 205 11.05 2.10 16.42
CA THR A 205 11.41 0.70 16.66
C THR A 205 12.50 0.24 15.71
N ALA A 206 12.37 0.54 14.43
CA ALA A 206 13.36 0.20 13.42
C ALA A 206 14.69 0.92 13.68
N GLN A 207 14.64 2.21 14.01
CA GLN A 207 15.82 3.00 14.40
C GLN A 207 16.52 2.41 15.63
N ALA A 208 15.76 2.06 16.69
CA ALA A 208 16.31 1.45 17.89
C ALA A 208 16.92 0.06 17.64
N ALA A 209 16.41 -0.68 16.65
CA ALA A 209 16.95 -1.95 16.20
C ALA A 209 18.12 -1.81 15.21
N ASP A 210 18.45 -0.58 14.76
CA ASP A 210 19.43 -0.30 13.72
C ASP A 210 19.09 -1.05 12.42
N MET A 211 17.84 -0.92 11.97
CA MET A 211 17.27 -1.59 10.79
C MET A 211 16.67 -0.59 9.81
N ASP A 212 16.63 -0.97 8.54
CA ASP A 212 15.85 -0.25 7.55
C ASP A 212 14.34 -0.32 7.88
N CYS A 213 13.62 0.80 7.64
CA CYS A 213 12.17 0.90 7.81
C CYS A 213 11.50 1.28 6.49
N ILE A 214 10.38 0.62 6.20
CA ILE A 214 9.45 1.03 5.15
C ILE A 214 8.13 1.37 5.84
N SER A 215 7.70 2.64 5.74
CA SER A 215 6.42 3.09 6.25
C SER A 215 5.32 2.90 5.21
N VAL A 216 4.10 2.60 5.67
CA VAL A 216 2.92 2.46 4.82
C VAL A 216 1.92 3.55 5.16
N ASP A 217 1.36 4.24 4.13
CA ASP A 217 0.47 5.40 4.33
C ASP A 217 -1.03 5.05 4.22
N TRP A 218 -1.37 3.77 4.08
CA TRP A 218 -2.77 3.31 4.13
C TRP A 218 -3.28 2.99 5.53
N GLY A 219 -2.41 3.11 6.55
CA GLY A 219 -2.68 2.78 7.94
C GLY A 219 -3.33 3.90 8.76
N PHE A 220 -2.96 4.01 10.02
CA PHE A 220 -3.54 4.97 10.95
C PHE A 220 -2.93 6.37 10.85
N ARG A 221 -1.70 6.50 10.33
CA ARG A 221 -1.02 7.78 10.11
C ARG A 221 -0.96 8.09 8.63
N ASP A 222 -1.19 9.37 8.30
CA ASP A 222 -1.06 9.86 6.94
C ASP A 222 0.42 10.09 6.56
N ARG A 223 0.64 10.29 5.27
CA ARG A 223 1.98 10.48 4.71
C ARG A 223 2.72 11.66 5.33
N ASP A 224 2.05 12.81 5.48
CA ASP A 224 2.67 14.03 6.02
C ASP A 224 3.18 13.82 7.45
N PHE A 225 2.40 13.11 8.27
CA PHE A 225 2.82 12.72 9.61
C PHE A 225 4.03 11.78 9.58
N LEU A 226 4.03 10.77 8.71
CA LEU A 226 5.14 9.83 8.58
C LEU A 226 6.41 10.52 8.11
N GLU A 227 6.32 11.44 7.14
CA GLU A 227 7.45 12.27 6.68
C GLU A 227 8.02 13.12 7.82
N SER A 228 7.15 13.81 8.56
CA SER A 228 7.56 14.62 9.71
C SER A 228 8.16 13.80 10.86
N SER A 229 7.80 12.52 10.97
CA SER A 229 8.34 11.55 11.93
C SER A 229 9.67 10.91 11.47
N GLY A 230 10.19 11.28 10.30
CA GLY A 230 11.49 10.84 9.80
C GLY A 230 11.46 9.56 8.97
N ALA A 231 10.31 9.17 8.41
CA ALA A 231 10.22 8.06 7.48
C ALA A 231 11.08 8.31 6.23
N GLN A 232 11.98 7.36 5.91
CA GLN A 232 12.88 7.45 4.76
C GLN A 232 12.26 6.88 3.48
N VAL A 233 11.39 5.89 3.63
CA VAL A 233 10.66 5.22 2.55
C VAL A 233 9.21 5.12 2.96
N ILE A 234 8.30 5.65 2.14
CA ILE A 234 6.86 5.56 2.34
C ILE A 234 6.23 5.00 1.08
N VAL A 235 5.43 3.94 1.23
CA VAL A 235 4.74 3.25 0.14
C VAL A 235 3.22 3.34 0.32
N SER A 236 2.49 3.41 -0.81
CA SER A 236 1.02 3.56 -0.83
C SER A 236 0.27 2.30 -1.27
N SER A 237 0.97 1.20 -1.54
CA SER A 237 0.34 -0.06 -1.92
C SER A 237 1.18 -1.29 -1.54
N ALA A 238 0.52 -2.43 -1.35
CA ALA A 238 1.20 -3.70 -1.11
C ALA A 238 2.11 -4.13 -2.27
N THR A 239 1.80 -3.72 -3.51
CA THR A 239 2.64 -4.01 -4.69
C THR A 239 3.93 -3.19 -4.67
N GLU A 240 3.84 -1.92 -4.30
CA GLU A 240 5.00 -1.04 -4.12
C GLU A 240 5.89 -1.56 -2.98
N LEU A 241 5.29 -1.92 -1.83
CA LEU A 241 5.99 -2.55 -0.71
C LEU A 241 6.74 -3.82 -1.15
N LEU A 242 6.08 -4.71 -1.89
CA LEU A 242 6.69 -5.93 -2.41
C LEU A 242 7.95 -5.62 -3.23
N SER A 243 7.87 -4.64 -4.12
CA SER A 243 8.99 -4.23 -4.97
C SER A 243 10.17 -3.71 -4.16
N HIS A 244 9.90 -2.89 -3.13
CA HIS A 244 10.95 -2.41 -2.21
C HIS A 244 11.60 -3.55 -1.43
N VAL A 245 10.83 -4.51 -0.91
CA VAL A 245 11.36 -5.65 -0.14
C VAL A 245 12.22 -6.56 -1.03
N LEU A 246 11.79 -6.84 -2.26
CA LEU A 246 12.54 -7.68 -3.19
C LEU A 246 13.73 -6.97 -3.85
N GLY A 247 13.83 -5.64 -3.73
CA GLY A 247 14.83 -4.84 -4.44
C GLY A 247 14.62 -4.82 -5.96
N GLU A 248 13.41 -5.16 -6.40
CA GLU A 248 12.97 -5.07 -7.78
C GLU A 248 12.48 -3.66 -8.08
N LEU A 249 12.59 -3.22 -9.32
CA LEU A 249 11.90 -2.00 -9.76
C LEU A 249 10.39 -2.24 -9.66
N PRO A 250 9.59 -1.27 -9.18
CA PRO A 250 8.14 -1.39 -9.19
C PRO A 250 7.65 -1.80 -10.57
N ASP A 251 6.76 -2.76 -10.62
CA ASP A 251 6.02 -3.10 -11.85
C ASP A 251 4.81 -2.15 -11.94
N HIS A 252 5.06 -0.94 -12.43
CA HIS A 252 4.01 0.09 -12.55
C HIS A 252 2.87 -0.37 -13.46
N ALA A 253 3.12 -1.28 -14.39
CA ALA A 253 2.07 -1.89 -15.20
C ALA A 253 1.11 -2.75 -14.36
N GLN A 254 1.64 -3.52 -13.41
CA GLN A 254 0.84 -4.32 -12.49
C GLN A 254 0.12 -3.43 -11.47
N ILE A 255 0.79 -2.40 -10.93
CA ILE A 255 0.18 -1.43 -10.01
C ILE A 255 -1.00 -0.73 -10.67
N ALA A 256 -0.84 -0.22 -11.90
CA ALA A 256 -1.88 0.44 -12.65
C ALA A 256 -3.08 -0.48 -12.94
N ALA A 257 -2.81 -1.75 -13.28
CA ALA A 257 -3.86 -2.75 -13.49
C ALA A 257 -4.66 -3.01 -12.22
N SER A 258 -3.99 -3.17 -11.07
CA SER A 258 -4.63 -3.39 -9.76
C SER A 258 -5.53 -2.21 -9.38
N LEU A 259 -5.03 -0.97 -9.47
CA LEU A 259 -5.81 0.24 -9.21
C LEU A 259 -7.05 0.34 -10.11
N PHE A 260 -6.96 -0.09 -11.36
CA PHE A 260 -8.13 -0.09 -12.25
C PHE A 260 -9.18 -1.12 -11.82
N LEU A 261 -8.77 -2.28 -11.35
CA LEU A 261 -9.66 -3.33 -10.82
C LEU A 261 -10.28 -2.93 -9.48
N GLU A 262 -9.60 -2.11 -8.68
CA GLU A 262 -10.13 -1.49 -7.44
C GLU A 262 -11.21 -0.43 -7.71
N GLY A 263 -11.37 0.02 -8.97
CA GLY A 263 -12.44 0.95 -9.33
C GLY A 263 -11.97 2.35 -9.78
N TYR A 264 -10.68 2.67 -9.73
CA TYR A 264 -10.16 3.94 -10.24
C TYR A 264 -10.32 4.02 -11.77
N ASN A 265 -10.50 5.24 -12.33
CA ASN A 265 -10.58 5.39 -13.77
C ASN A 265 -9.21 5.18 -14.44
N CYS A 266 -9.18 5.06 -15.78
CA CYS A 266 -7.97 4.75 -16.53
C CYS A 266 -6.83 5.76 -16.33
N ALA A 267 -7.12 7.05 -16.17
CA ALA A 267 -6.11 8.07 -15.94
C ALA A 267 -5.62 8.05 -14.49
N GLN A 268 -6.53 7.90 -13.53
CA GLN A 268 -6.19 7.74 -12.11
C GLN A 268 -5.28 6.52 -11.91
N SER A 269 -5.67 5.37 -12.44
CA SER A 269 -4.91 4.13 -12.29
C SER A 269 -3.50 4.24 -12.83
N THR A 270 -3.34 4.81 -14.03
CA THR A 270 -2.02 4.93 -14.66
C THR A 270 -1.17 6.00 -13.98
N PHE A 271 -1.74 7.15 -13.61
CA PHE A 271 -0.97 8.22 -12.97
C PHE A 271 -0.52 7.84 -11.56
N LEU A 272 -1.43 7.26 -10.75
CA LEU A 272 -1.09 6.83 -9.39
C LEU A 272 -0.08 5.68 -9.34
N ALA A 273 0.02 4.88 -10.40
CA ALA A 273 1.02 3.82 -10.45
C ALA A 273 2.44 4.34 -10.26
N PHE A 274 2.70 5.60 -10.59
CA PHE A 274 4.00 6.26 -10.48
C PHE A 274 4.12 7.19 -9.26
N SER A 275 3.33 6.96 -8.19
CA SER A 275 3.36 7.80 -6.98
C SER A 275 4.73 7.79 -6.30
N ASP A 276 5.45 6.68 -6.34
CA ASP A 276 6.82 6.50 -5.83
C ASP A 276 7.85 7.41 -6.51
N LEU A 277 7.57 7.86 -7.74
CA LEU A 277 8.47 8.69 -8.53
C LEU A 277 7.99 10.14 -8.65
N THR A 278 6.68 10.38 -8.56
CA THR A 278 6.10 11.71 -8.80
C THR A 278 6.07 12.58 -7.56
N GLY A 279 6.14 12.00 -6.37
CA GLY A 279 6.09 12.72 -5.09
C GLY A 279 4.80 13.49 -4.82
N MET A 280 3.75 13.29 -5.64
CA MET A 280 2.47 13.97 -5.45
C MET A 280 1.62 13.20 -4.45
N ASP A 281 0.99 13.89 -3.51
CA ASP A 281 0.06 13.26 -2.57
C ASP A 281 -1.10 12.58 -3.28
N ARG A 282 -1.54 11.45 -2.70
CA ARG A 282 -2.53 10.57 -3.34
C ARG A 282 -3.85 11.28 -3.63
N GLN A 283 -4.33 12.14 -2.72
CA GLN A 283 -5.63 12.78 -2.88
C GLN A 283 -5.62 13.81 -4.02
N THR A 284 -4.56 14.63 -4.10
CA THR A 284 -4.35 15.58 -5.20
C THR A 284 -4.17 14.85 -6.52
N ALA A 285 -3.37 13.79 -6.56
CA ALA A 285 -3.18 12.95 -7.74
C ALA A 285 -4.51 12.37 -8.25
N LEU A 286 -5.35 11.83 -7.35
CA LEU A 286 -6.68 11.31 -7.69
C LEU A 286 -7.62 12.39 -8.24
N ARG A 287 -7.66 13.58 -7.61
CA ARG A 287 -8.50 14.69 -8.05
C ARG A 287 -8.05 15.22 -9.42
N LEU A 288 -6.75 15.48 -9.59
CA LEU A 288 -6.18 15.98 -10.83
C LEU A 288 -6.48 15.04 -12.01
N SER A 289 -6.21 13.76 -11.84
CA SER A 289 -6.37 12.76 -12.91
C SER A 289 -7.82 12.33 -13.15
N SER A 290 -8.77 12.66 -12.24
CA SER A 290 -10.18 12.26 -12.35
C SER A 290 -10.83 12.73 -13.63
N SER A 291 -10.51 13.93 -14.10
CA SER A 291 -11.07 14.57 -15.30
C SER A 291 -10.70 13.86 -16.61
N PHE A 292 -9.65 13.06 -16.64
CA PHE A 292 -9.12 12.43 -17.85
C PHE A 292 -9.67 11.01 -18.09
N GLY A 293 -10.46 10.47 -17.17
CA GLY A 293 -11.10 9.16 -17.32
C GLY A 293 -12.04 9.07 -18.52
N GLY A 294 -12.05 7.93 -19.23
CA GLY A 294 -12.92 7.71 -20.39
C GLY A 294 -12.57 8.56 -21.60
N GLY A 295 -11.35 9.06 -21.71
CA GLY A 295 -10.89 9.98 -22.73
C GLY A 295 -11.42 11.38 -22.48
N MET A 296 -10.91 12.05 -21.45
CA MET A 296 -11.28 13.40 -20.99
C MET A 296 -12.77 13.51 -20.64
N GLY A 297 -13.15 13.00 -19.44
CA GLY A 297 -14.54 13.11 -18.96
C GLY A 297 -15.57 12.42 -19.86
N ARG A 298 -15.22 11.31 -20.51
CA ARG A 298 -16.03 10.53 -21.48
C ARG A 298 -16.24 11.19 -22.84
N LEU A 299 -15.56 12.26 -23.18
CA LEU A 299 -15.56 12.85 -24.51
C LEU A 299 -14.96 11.92 -25.60
N ARG A 300 -14.31 10.83 -25.18
CA ARG A 300 -13.68 9.83 -26.06
C ARG A 300 -12.49 10.40 -26.87
N GLU A 301 -11.88 11.45 -26.38
CA GLU A 301 -10.65 12.03 -26.92
C GLU A 301 -9.42 11.21 -26.47
N VAL A 302 -8.33 11.82 -26.02
CA VAL A 302 -7.12 11.08 -25.65
C VAL A 302 -7.42 10.03 -24.57
N CYS A 303 -6.90 8.81 -24.76
CA CYS A 303 -7.07 7.70 -23.83
C CYS A 303 -6.57 8.09 -22.43
N GLY A 304 -7.37 7.81 -21.39
CA GLY A 304 -6.98 8.13 -20.01
C GLY A 304 -5.69 7.47 -19.56
N ALA A 305 -5.37 6.26 -20.04
CA ALA A 305 -4.10 5.61 -19.76
C ALA A 305 -2.91 6.41 -20.30
N VAL A 306 -3.07 6.94 -21.53
CA VAL A 306 -2.05 7.82 -22.15
C VAL A 306 -1.96 9.15 -21.42
N SER A 307 -3.10 9.77 -21.06
CA SER A 307 -3.12 11.00 -20.26
C SER A 307 -2.43 10.79 -18.91
N GLY A 308 -2.61 9.62 -18.28
CA GLY A 308 -1.95 9.28 -17.00
C GLY A 308 -0.43 9.27 -17.10
N ILE A 309 0.13 8.60 -18.11
CA ILE A 309 1.58 8.61 -18.29
C ILE A 309 2.13 9.98 -18.72
N PHE A 310 1.34 10.80 -19.41
CA PHE A 310 1.75 12.18 -19.76
C PHE A 310 1.82 13.05 -18.50
N MET A 311 0.87 12.94 -17.57
CA MET A 311 0.91 13.65 -16.28
C MET A 311 2.13 13.22 -15.46
N ALA A 312 2.40 11.91 -15.36
CA ALA A 312 3.58 11.40 -14.66
C ALA A 312 4.88 11.90 -15.30
N ALA A 313 5.00 11.85 -16.63
CA ALA A 313 6.13 12.38 -17.37
C ALA A 313 6.31 13.90 -17.18
N GLY A 314 5.21 14.64 -17.02
CA GLY A 314 5.22 16.07 -16.69
C GLY A 314 5.86 16.36 -15.35
N LEU A 315 5.58 15.56 -14.33
CA LEU A 315 6.21 15.69 -13.01
C LEU A 315 7.68 15.25 -13.01
N LEU A 316 8.03 14.23 -13.79
CA LEU A 316 9.40 13.72 -13.85
C LEU A 316 10.35 14.62 -14.66
N TRP A 317 9.87 15.23 -15.74
CA TRP A 317 10.74 15.93 -16.70
C TRP A 317 10.12 17.22 -17.27
N GLY A 318 9.03 17.70 -16.69
CA GLY A 318 8.37 18.91 -17.15
C GLY A 318 9.23 20.16 -16.95
N TYR A 319 8.83 21.22 -17.62
CA TYR A 319 9.42 22.56 -17.47
C TYR A 319 8.45 23.47 -16.70
N ASP A 320 9.00 24.38 -15.88
CA ASP A 320 8.23 25.29 -15.02
C ASP A 320 8.52 26.77 -15.32
N LYS A 321 9.49 27.07 -16.21
CA LYS A 321 9.88 28.45 -16.56
C LYS A 321 9.32 28.84 -17.92
N PRO A 322 8.54 29.93 -18.05
CA PRO A 322 7.92 30.35 -19.30
C PRO A 322 8.88 30.56 -20.47
N GLY A 323 10.11 30.95 -20.18
CA GLY A 323 11.18 31.24 -21.20
C GLY A 323 12.07 30.03 -21.54
N ASP A 324 11.88 28.88 -20.89
CA ASP A 324 12.70 27.68 -21.13
C ASP A 324 12.23 26.94 -22.40
N LEU A 325 12.67 27.43 -23.54
CA LEU A 325 12.35 26.84 -24.85
C LEU A 325 13.02 25.48 -25.07
N ASP A 326 14.22 25.27 -24.55
CA ASP A 326 14.95 24.01 -24.67
C ASP A 326 14.29 22.93 -23.80
N GLY A 327 13.98 23.23 -22.56
CA GLY A 327 13.20 22.32 -21.66
C GLY A 327 11.84 21.98 -22.22
N LYS A 328 11.11 22.96 -22.77
CA LYS A 328 9.84 22.77 -23.44
C LYS A 328 9.96 21.83 -24.65
N THR A 329 10.95 22.06 -25.50
CA THR A 329 11.19 21.23 -26.68
C THR A 329 11.53 19.79 -26.29
N ALA A 330 12.44 19.62 -25.33
CA ALA A 330 12.83 18.30 -24.82
C ALA A 330 11.64 17.55 -24.21
N HIS A 331 10.80 18.26 -23.45
CA HIS A 331 9.61 17.65 -22.86
C HIS A 331 8.58 17.22 -23.92
N TYR A 332 8.30 18.08 -24.90
CA TYR A 332 7.38 17.75 -25.99
C TYR A 332 7.86 16.54 -26.81
N ALA A 333 9.16 16.42 -27.06
CA ALA A 333 9.73 15.25 -27.71
C ALA A 333 9.48 13.96 -26.92
N ARG A 334 9.61 13.99 -25.57
CA ARG A 334 9.28 12.85 -24.72
C ARG A 334 7.82 12.47 -24.80
N ILE A 335 6.89 13.44 -24.73
CA ILE A 335 5.45 13.19 -24.84
C ILE A 335 5.10 12.58 -26.19
N GLN A 336 5.71 13.08 -27.28
CA GLN A 336 5.50 12.52 -28.62
C GLN A 336 6.04 11.08 -28.71
N SER A 337 7.21 10.78 -28.13
CA SER A 337 7.77 9.44 -28.09
C SER A 337 6.87 8.46 -27.34
N LEU A 338 6.35 8.85 -26.17
CA LEU A 338 5.37 8.03 -25.43
C LEU A 338 4.11 7.78 -26.25
N ALA A 339 3.58 8.80 -26.93
CA ALA A 339 2.42 8.69 -27.82
C ALA A 339 2.67 7.71 -28.98
N GLU A 340 3.82 7.79 -29.63
CA GLU A 340 4.18 6.91 -30.74
C GLU A 340 4.37 5.46 -30.28
N ALA A 341 5.02 5.24 -29.15
CA ALA A 341 5.17 3.90 -28.57
C ALA A 341 3.80 3.26 -28.28
N PHE A 342 2.84 4.04 -27.81
CA PHE A 342 1.46 3.55 -27.58
C PHE A 342 0.72 3.33 -28.91
N ARG A 343 0.86 4.24 -29.91
CA ARG A 343 0.27 4.05 -31.24
C ARG A 343 0.81 2.82 -31.94
N ALA A 344 2.08 2.52 -31.81
CA ALA A 344 2.67 1.32 -32.39
C ALA A 344 2.02 0.03 -31.89
N ARG A 345 1.51 0.03 -30.63
CA ARG A 345 0.82 -1.14 -30.04
C ARG A 345 -0.67 -1.19 -30.37
N TYR A 346 -1.33 -0.04 -30.53
CA TYR A 346 -2.80 0.08 -30.57
C TYR A 346 -3.37 0.78 -31.80
N GLY A 347 -2.54 1.34 -32.64
CA GLY A 347 -2.94 2.10 -33.84
C GLY A 347 -3.43 3.53 -33.56
N SER A 348 -3.79 3.86 -32.32
CA SER A 348 -4.32 5.18 -31.93
C SER A 348 -4.05 5.46 -30.44
N ILE A 349 -3.98 6.75 -30.08
CA ILE A 349 -4.06 7.21 -28.68
C ILE A 349 -5.45 7.71 -28.30
N VAL A 350 -6.40 7.69 -29.23
CA VAL A 350 -7.75 8.25 -29.07
C VAL A 350 -8.69 7.20 -28.53
N CYS A 351 -9.36 7.51 -27.41
CA CYS A 351 -10.25 6.58 -26.70
C CYS A 351 -11.37 6.01 -27.61
N ARG A 352 -11.98 6.83 -28.49
CA ARG A 352 -13.02 6.37 -29.42
C ARG A 352 -12.52 5.30 -30.37
N ASP A 353 -11.27 5.43 -30.82
CA ASP A 353 -10.68 4.46 -31.75
C ASP A 353 -10.37 3.14 -31.07
N LEU A 354 -9.83 3.20 -29.84
CA LEU A 354 -9.52 2.03 -29.02
C LEU A 354 -10.78 1.28 -28.60
N MET A 355 -11.92 1.97 -28.52
CA MET A 355 -13.23 1.44 -28.12
C MET A 355 -14.10 1.00 -29.30
N ARG A 356 -13.55 0.92 -30.53
CA ARG A 356 -14.30 0.44 -31.71
C ARG A 356 -14.91 -0.94 -31.43
N GLY A 357 -16.21 -1.08 -31.73
CA GLY A 357 -16.96 -2.32 -31.50
C GLY A 357 -17.45 -2.52 -30.05
N VAL A 358 -17.12 -1.62 -29.13
CA VAL A 358 -17.64 -1.65 -27.75
C VAL A 358 -18.81 -0.67 -27.64
N SER A 359 -20.01 -1.20 -27.42
CA SER A 359 -21.20 -0.36 -27.16
C SER A 359 -21.03 0.36 -25.84
N ALA A 360 -21.12 1.67 -25.83
CA ALA A 360 -21.11 2.49 -24.63
C ALA A 360 -22.16 3.61 -24.80
N ALA A 361 -23.04 3.73 -23.81
CA ALA A 361 -24.05 4.79 -23.81
C ALA A 361 -23.38 6.17 -23.89
N PRO A 362 -23.91 7.10 -24.68
CA PRO A 362 -23.48 8.49 -24.69
C PRO A 362 -23.79 9.15 -23.34
N GLY A 363 -23.15 10.29 -23.06
CA GLY A 363 -23.41 11.09 -21.86
C GLY A 363 -22.41 10.90 -20.72
N PRO A 364 -22.61 11.64 -19.62
CA PRO A 364 -21.64 11.71 -18.52
C PRO A 364 -21.67 10.49 -17.59
N GLU A 365 -22.70 9.69 -17.61
CA GLU A 365 -22.93 8.59 -16.68
C GLU A 365 -21.87 7.48 -16.81
N PRO A 366 -21.14 7.12 -15.74
CA PRO A 366 -20.15 6.06 -15.78
C PRO A 366 -20.86 4.69 -15.98
N ALA A 367 -20.25 3.82 -16.78
CA ALA A 367 -20.74 2.45 -16.92
C ALA A 367 -20.49 1.66 -15.62
N LYS A 368 -21.44 0.78 -15.25
CA LYS A 368 -21.26 -0.17 -14.15
C LYS A 368 -20.04 -1.05 -14.42
N ARG A 369 -19.22 -1.27 -13.40
CA ARG A 369 -18.04 -2.11 -13.50
C ARG A 369 -18.37 -3.53 -13.02
N ASP A 370 -18.70 -4.36 -13.96
CA ASP A 370 -18.97 -5.78 -13.77
C ASP A 370 -18.02 -6.64 -14.65
N ALA A 371 -18.18 -7.95 -14.61
CA ALA A 371 -17.37 -8.87 -15.39
C ALA A 371 -17.41 -8.59 -16.90
N GLU A 372 -18.60 -8.18 -17.41
CA GLU A 372 -18.81 -7.86 -18.82
C GLU A 372 -18.07 -6.57 -19.23
N PHE A 373 -18.05 -5.56 -18.34
CA PHE A 373 -17.29 -4.34 -18.54
C PHE A 373 -15.80 -4.63 -18.77
N TYR A 374 -15.20 -5.47 -17.93
CA TYR A 374 -13.78 -5.79 -18.02
C TYR A 374 -13.47 -6.73 -19.19
N ALA A 375 -14.37 -7.64 -19.54
CA ALA A 375 -14.19 -8.58 -20.65
C ALA A 375 -14.25 -7.93 -22.04
N LYS A 376 -15.13 -6.92 -22.20
CA LYS A 376 -15.38 -6.29 -23.52
C LYS A 376 -14.49 -5.10 -23.82
N ARG A 377 -13.84 -4.50 -22.82
CA ARG A 377 -13.04 -3.27 -22.99
C ARG A 377 -11.54 -3.53 -23.00
N PRO A 378 -10.78 -2.87 -23.89
CA PRO A 378 -9.33 -2.99 -23.91
C PRO A 378 -8.64 -2.22 -22.78
N CYS A 379 -9.40 -1.51 -21.94
CA CYS A 379 -8.90 -0.53 -20.98
C CYS A 379 -7.83 -1.10 -20.02
N LEU A 380 -8.05 -2.31 -19.48
CA LEU A 380 -7.10 -2.93 -18.56
C LEU A 380 -5.73 -3.14 -19.23
N ARG A 381 -5.73 -3.65 -20.45
CA ARG A 381 -4.52 -3.85 -21.24
C ARG A 381 -3.86 -2.53 -21.64
N CYS A 382 -4.66 -1.54 -22.07
CA CYS A 382 -4.16 -0.19 -22.40
C CYS A 382 -3.47 0.47 -21.21
N ILE A 383 -3.98 0.27 -19.99
CA ILE A 383 -3.44 0.81 -18.73
C ILE A 383 -2.10 0.16 -18.42
N SER A 384 -2.03 -1.17 -18.41
CA SER A 384 -0.77 -1.90 -18.17
C SER A 384 0.29 -1.56 -19.20
N ASP A 385 -0.06 -1.53 -20.49
CA ASP A 385 0.89 -1.26 -21.56
C ASP A 385 1.36 0.21 -21.57
N ALA A 386 0.48 1.17 -21.21
CA ALA A 386 0.87 2.56 -21.06
C ALA A 386 1.90 2.73 -19.93
N ALA A 387 1.64 2.12 -18.76
CA ALA A 387 2.58 2.14 -17.65
C ALA A 387 3.92 1.47 -18.02
N SER A 388 3.89 0.33 -18.69
CA SER A 388 5.12 -0.34 -19.18
C SER A 388 5.93 0.55 -20.15
N ILE A 389 5.27 1.32 -21.02
CA ILE A 389 5.93 2.22 -21.95
C ILE A 389 6.66 3.35 -21.20
N LEU A 390 6.05 3.90 -20.16
CA LEU A 390 6.70 4.91 -19.33
C LEU A 390 7.86 4.32 -18.52
N ASP A 391 7.68 3.10 -17.98
CA ASP A 391 8.76 2.37 -17.29
C ASP A 391 10.00 2.17 -18.18
N ASP A 392 9.78 1.79 -19.44
CA ASP A 392 10.87 1.62 -20.40
C ASP A 392 11.63 2.95 -20.60
N MET A 393 10.93 4.07 -20.78
CA MET A 393 11.54 5.41 -20.89
C MET A 393 12.27 5.82 -19.61
N ILE A 394 11.73 5.54 -18.42
CA ILE A 394 12.37 5.84 -17.13
C ILE A 394 13.70 5.07 -17.00
N ARG A 395 13.73 3.81 -17.40
CA ARG A 395 14.97 3.00 -17.39
C ARG A 395 16.00 3.52 -18.40
N GLU A 396 15.57 3.87 -19.60
CA GLU A 396 16.46 4.41 -20.65
C GLU A 396 17.07 5.75 -20.28
N THR A 397 16.31 6.62 -19.62
CA THR A 397 16.78 7.96 -19.21
C THR A 397 17.55 7.96 -17.90
N GLY A 398 17.61 6.85 -17.16
CA GLY A 398 18.24 6.77 -15.85
C GLY A 398 17.55 7.61 -14.78
N ALA A 399 16.30 8.02 -15.00
CA ALA A 399 15.52 8.81 -14.05
C ALA A 399 15.18 8.01 -12.76
N TYR A 400 15.24 6.71 -12.83
CA TYR A 400 15.14 5.85 -11.66
C TYR A 400 16.47 5.81 -10.91
N LYS A 401 16.59 6.62 -9.86
CA LYS A 401 17.66 6.44 -8.88
C LYS A 401 17.23 5.33 -7.93
N LYS A 402 17.97 4.18 -7.90
CA LYS A 402 17.83 3.23 -6.79
C LYS A 402 17.86 4.04 -5.50
N PRO A 403 16.96 3.79 -4.51
CA PRO A 403 17.10 4.39 -3.20
C PRO A 403 18.51 4.06 -2.70
N GLY A 404 19.38 5.06 -2.76
CA GLY A 404 20.78 4.95 -2.33
C GLY A 404 20.77 4.85 -0.81
N LYS A 405 21.72 4.11 -0.24
CA LYS A 405 22.15 4.35 1.13
C LYS A 405 22.31 5.86 1.29
N ALA A 406 21.59 6.46 2.25
CA ALA A 406 21.86 7.83 2.65
C ALA A 406 23.35 7.91 2.93
N GLY A 407 24.09 8.60 2.06
CA GLY A 407 25.50 8.82 2.25
C GLY A 407 25.67 9.54 3.57
N LYS A 408 26.43 8.94 4.50
CA LYS A 408 27.05 9.73 5.56
C LYS A 408 27.91 10.75 4.80
N GLU A 409 27.43 11.96 4.65
CA GLU A 409 28.31 13.08 4.38
C GLU A 409 29.19 13.21 5.61
N GLU A 410 30.46 12.85 5.45
CA GLU A 410 31.51 13.18 6.41
C GLU A 410 31.59 14.71 6.47
N CYS A 411 31.26 15.30 7.64
CA CYS A 411 31.68 16.63 8.02
C CYS A 411 33.14 16.62 8.44
#